data_adb8f2c8d2bea7f0311332903fa5184b
#
_entry.id   adb8f2c8d2bea7f0311332903fa5184b
#
_cell.length_a   1.000
_cell.length_b   1.000
_cell.length_c   1.000
_cell.angle_alpha   90.00
_cell.angle_beta   90.00
_cell.angle_gamma   90.00
#
_symmetry.space_group_name_H-M   'P 1'
#
loop_
_entity.id
_entity.type
_entity.pdbx_description
1 polymer ?
#
loop_
_entity_poly.entity_id
_entity_poly.type
_entity_poly.pdbx_seq_one_letter_code
_entity_poly.pdbx_strand_id
1 'polypeptide(L)'
;QRVVLINFPHENMKSVGFVTRILTDQNTGEELAAVYVPTTPNPTSGYLEIVPVSQLIPTDWTADQAMSFIISGGAVAPDKIPFSRA
;
A
#
# COMPACT_ATOMS: atom_id res chain seq x y z
N GLN A 1 4.45 -3.55 9.92
CA GLN A 1 3.44 -3.31 8.88
C GLN A 1 4.03 -3.55 7.50
N ARG A 2 3.27 -4.20 6.67
CA ARG A 2 3.69 -4.50 5.32
C ARG A 2 3.38 -3.33 4.39
N VAL A 3 4.38 -2.90 3.64
CA VAL A 3 4.24 -1.83 2.65
C VAL A 3 3.97 -2.44 1.29
N VAL A 4 2.91 -2.00 0.67
CA VAL A 4 2.50 -2.47 -0.66
C VAL A 4 2.20 -1.29 -1.57
N LEU A 5 2.13 -1.56 -2.86
CA LEU A 5 1.47 -0.68 -3.80
C LEU A 5 0.13 -1.31 -4.19
N ILE A 6 -0.85 -0.46 -4.41
CA ILE A 6 -2.14 -0.89 -4.97
C ILE A 6 -2.49 -0.02 -6.16
N ASN A 7 -3.28 -0.54 -7.07
CA ASN A 7 -3.83 0.25 -8.16
C ASN A 7 -4.99 1.09 -7.62
N PHE A 8 -4.73 2.36 -7.40
CA PHE A 8 -5.70 3.27 -6.79
C PHE A 8 -5.30 4.70 -7.14
N PRO A 9 -6.23 5.55 -7.54
CA PRO A 9 -7.68 5.31 -7.66
C PRO A 9 -8.09 4.54 -8.92
N HIS A 10 -7.18 4.22 -9.83
CA HIS A 10 -7.48 3.40 -11.00
C HIS A 10 -6.24 2.62 -11.46
N GLU A 11 -6.42 1.76 -12.47
CA GLU A 11 -5.41 0.76 -12.85
C GLU A 11 -4.05 1.33 -13.24
N ASN A 12 -4.03 2.51 -13.82
CA ASN A 12 -2.78 3.10 -14.31
C ASN A 12 -2.06 3.93 -13.26
N MET A 13 -2.60 4.04 -12.07
CA MET A 13 -1.99 4.77 -10.97
C MET A 13 -1.76 3.82 -9.80
N LYS A 14 -0.62 4.02 -9.13
CA LYS A 14 -0.30 3.23 -7.95
C LYS A 14 -0.17 4.13 -6.74
N SER A 15 -0.68 3.63 -5.63
CA SER A 15 -0.57 4.31 -4.35
C SER A 15 0.16 3.43 -3.37
N VAL A 16 0.97 4.06 -2.52
CA VAL A 16 1.64 3.38 -1.41
C VAL A 16 0.63 3.15 -0.31
N GLY A 17 0.56 1.93 0.18
CA GLY A 17 -0.35 1.58 1.26
C GLY A 17 0.30 0.66 2.27
N PHE A 18 -0.34 0.60 3.43
CA PHE A 18 0.06 -0.28 4.54
C PHE A 18 -1.03 -1.30 4.76
N VAL A 19 -0.68 -2.57 4.73
CA VAL A 19 -1.64 -3.62 5.07
C VAL A 19 -1.84 -3.62 6.58
N THR A 20 -3.04 -3.32 7.00
CA THR A 20 -3.36 -3.25 8.43
C THR A 20 -4.05 -4.50 8.94
N ARG A 21 -4.70 -5.25 8.07
CA ARG A 21 -5.39 -6.47 8.45
C ARG A 21 -5.70 -7.33 7.24
N ILE A 22 -5.74 -8.64 7.44
CA ILE A 22 -6.24 -9.59 6.45
C ILE A 22 -7.62 -10.06 6.91
N LEU A 23 -8.57 -10.03 5.98
CA LEU A 23 -9.94 -10.43 6.21
C LEU A 23 -10.29 -11.55 5.23
N THR A 24 -11.35 -12.27 5.50
CA THR A 24 -11.83 -13.32 4.61
C THR A 24 -13.24 -13.01 4.16
N ASP A 25 -13.50 -13.10 2.87
CA ASP A 25 -14.86 -12.99 2.33
C ASP A 25 -15.66 -14.21 2.83
N GLN A 26 -16.70 -13.95 3.58
CA GLN A 26 -17.50 -14.98 4.20
C GLN A 26 -18.15 -15.92 3.18
N ASN A 27 -18.47 -15.40 2.00
CA ASN A 27 -19.20 -16.17 0.99
C ASN A 27 -18.28 -16.95 0.06
N THR A 28 -17.14 -16.38 -0.30
CA THR A 28 -16.26 -16.95 -1.32
C THR A 28 -15.01 -17.59 -0.73
N GLY A 29 -14.66 -17.25 0.51
CA GLY A 29 -13.37 -17.67 1.11
C GLY A 29 -12.18 -16.88 0.62
N GLU A 30 -12.39 -15.88 -0.25
CA GLU A 30 -11.30 -15.07 -0.77
C GLU A 30 -10.66 -14.23 0.34
N GLU A 31 -9.32 -14.17 0.33
CA GLU A 31 -8.61 -13.30 1.26
C GLU A 31 -8.56 -11.87 0.75
N LEU A 32 -8.89 -10.95 1.63
CA LEU A 32 -8.94 -9.52 1.38
C LEU A 32 -7.99 -8.81 2.33
N ALA A 33 -7.38 -7.73 1.88
CA ALA A 33 -6.52 -6.91 2.71
C ALA A 33 -7.17 -5.56 2.96
N ALA A 34 -7.17 -5.14 4.21
CA ALA A 34 -7.44 -3.75 4.56
C ALA A 34 -6.15 -2.97 4.36
N VAL A 35 -6.17 -1.97 3.49
CA VAL A 35 -5.00 -1.20 3.13
C VAL A 35 -5.26 0.27 3.46
N TYR A 36 -4.39 0.81 4.30
CA TYR A 36 -4.41 2.24 4.62
C TYR A 36 -3.53 2.97 3.61
N VAL A 37 -4.11 3.93 2.90
CA VAL A 37 -3.42 4.75 1.91
C VAL A 37 -3.32 6.17 2.45
N PRO A 38 -2.19 6.54 3.06
CA PRO A 38 -2.07 7.88 3.66
C PRO A 38 -2.01 8.97 2.59
N THR A 39 -2.50 10.14 2.96
CA THR A 39 -2.34 11.33 2.14
C THR A 39 -0.94 11.91 2.29
N THR A 40 -0.53 12.72 1.33
CA THR A 40 0.74 13.43 1.36
C THR A 40 0.46 14.93 1.41
N PRO A 41 1.25 15.74 2.09
CA PRO A 41 2.41 15.39 2.93
C PRO A 41 2.02 14.99 4.36
N ASN A 42 0.75 15.03 4.69
CA ASN A 42 0.27 14.73 6.04
C ASN A 42 -0.33 13.32 6.10
N PRO A 43 0.38 12.35 6.70
CA PRO A 43 -0.06 10.95 6.71
C PRO A 43 -1.06 10.62 7.82
N THR A 44 -1.58 11.61 8.54
CA THR A 44 -2.56 11.37 9.61
C THR A 44 -3.96 11.15 9.08
N SER A 45 -4.18 11.39 7.80
CA SER A 45 -5.44 11.09 7.11
C SER A 45 -5.14 10.30 5.85
N GLY A 46 -6.17 9.74 5.24
CA GLY A 46 -6.01 8.94 4.03
C GLY A 46 -7.28 8.18 3.71
N TYR A 47 -7.10 7.12 2.94
CA TYR A 47 -8.17 6.25 2.50
C TYR A 47 -8.01 4.87 3.12
N LEU A 48 -9.12 4.23 3.38
CA LEU A 48 -9.13 2.81 3.73
C LEU A 48 -9.72 2.05 2.54
N GLU A 49 -8.89 1.20 1.95
CA GLU A 49 -9.31 0.39 0.81
C GLU A 49 -9.30 -1.08 1.20
N ILE A 50 -10.26 -1.83 0.67
CA ILE A 50 -10.28 -3.28 0.84
C ILE A 50 -10.06 -3.89 -0.53
N VAL A 51 -8.96 -4.61 -0.68
CA VAL A 51 -8.57 -5.18 -1.97
C VAL A 51 -8.25 -6.65 -1.82
N PRO A 52 -8.49 -7.45 -2.86
CA PRO A 52 -8.06 -8.85 -2.84
C PRO A 52 -6.54 -8.94 -2.61
N VAL A 53 -6.14 -9.88 -1.78
CA VAL A 53 -4.70 -10.08 -1.50
C VAL A 53 -3.93 -10.34 -2.79
N SER A 54 -4.55 -11.01 -3.77
CA SER A 54 -3.94 -11.28 -5.07
C SER A 54 -3.60 -10.02 -5.86
N GLN A 55 -4.20 -8.89 -5.53
CA GLN A 55 -3.97 -7.61 -6.23
C GLN A 55 -2.99 -6.70 -5.50
N LEU A 56 -2.47 -7.12 -4.36
CA LEU A 56 -1.40 -6.39 -3.69
C LEU A 56 -0.12 -6.52 -4.50
N ILE A 57 0.62 -5.42 -4.60
CA ILE A 57 1.95 -5.40 -5.20
C ILE A 57 2.94 -5.25 -4.05
N PRO A 58 3.56 -6.36 -3.60
CA PRO A 58 4.42 -6.29 -2.41
C PRO A 58 5.72 -5.56 -2.70
N THR A 59 6.21 -4.85 -1.68
CA THR A 59 7.50 -4.17 -1.73
C THR A 59 8.36 -4.61 -0.56
N ASP A 60 9.67 -4.32 -0.67
CA ASP A 60 10.61 -4.51 0.43
C ASP A 60 10.89 -3.20 1.17
N TRP A 61 10.10 -2.16 0.94
CA TRP A 61 10.20 -0.94 1.72
C TRP A 61 9.88 -1.21 3.18
N THR A 62 10.68 -0.63 4.05
CA THR A 62 10.30 -0.55 5.47
C THR A 62 9.21 0.51 5.62
N ALA A 63 8.51 0.46 6.75
CA ALA A 63 7.51 1.47 7.07
C ALA A 63 8.14 2.88 7.10
N ASP A 64 9.34 3.00 7.65
CA ASP A 64 10.04 4.29 7.72
C ASP A 64 10.40 4.82 6.33
N GLN A 65 10.86 3.98 5.43
CA GLN A 65 11.17 4.37 4.06
C GLN A 65 9.93 4.84 3.32
N ALA A 66 8.85 4.10 3.45
CA ALA A 66 7.59 4.45 2.83
C ALA A 66 7.04 5.77 3.39
N MET A 67 7.16 5.96 4.70
CA MET A 67 6.67 7.17 5.35
C MET A 67 7.48 8.39 4.90
N SER A 68 8.79 8.28 4.76
CA SER A 68 9.64 9.34 4.22
C SER A 68 9.22 9.72 2.81
N PHE A 69 8.91 8.74 1.98
CA PHE A 69 8.42 8.97 0.63
C PHE A 69 7.10 9.75 0.64
N ILE A 70 6.17 9.35 1.50
CA ILE A 70 4.85 9.98 1.61
C ILE A 70 4.97 11.43 2.12
N ILE A 71 5.72 11.63 3.20
CA ILE A 71 5.85 12.95 3.81
C ILE A 71 6.54 13.93 2.88
N SER A 72 7.47 13.46 2.08
CA SER A 72 8.19 14.32 1.13
C SER A 72 7.43 14.57 -0.18
N GLY A 73 6.23 14.02 -0.31
CA GLY A 73 5.49 14.12 -1.57
C GLY A 73 6.16 13.37 -2.71
N GLY A 74 6.92 12.34 -2.37
CA GLY A 74 7.62 11.51 -3.34
C GLY A 74 9.03 11.98 -3.69
N ALA A 75 9.50 13.08 -3.10
CA ALA A 75 10.82 13.62 -3.44
C ALA A 75 11.96 12.79 -2.85
N VAL A 76 11.74 12.19 -1.67
CA VAL A 76 12.72 11.33 -1.02
C VAL A 76 12.40 9.88 -1.35
N ALA A 77 13.17 9.29 -2.22
CA ALA A 77 12.95 7.92 -2.68
C ALA A 77 14.25 7.35 -3.23
N PRO A 78 14.42 6.03 -3.21
CA PRO A 78 15.47 5.40 -3.98
C PRO A 78 15.16 5.53 -5.48
N ASP A 79 16.16 5.36 -6.32
CA ASP A 79 15.96 5.43 -7.77
C ASP A 79 15.05 4.31 -8.29
N LYS A 80 14.94 3.23 -7.55
CA LYS A 80 14.14 2.07 -7.94
C LYS A 80 13.28 1.63 -6.76
N ILE A 81 12.06 1.21 -7.07
CA ILE A 81 11.18 0.63 -6.05
C ILE A 81 11.62 -0.80 -5.78
N PRO A 82 11.89 -1.15 -4.51
CA PRO A 82 12.32 -2.50 -4.17
C PRO A 82 11.12 -3.44 -4.08
N PHE A 83 10.68 -3.96 -5.23
CA PHE A 83 9.57 -4.91 -5.24
C PHE A 83 10.00 -6.23 -4.63
N SER A 84 9.12 -6.78 -3.80
CA SER A 84 9.33 -8.12 -3.25
C SER A 84 9.14 -9.17 -4.33
N ARG A 85 9.96 -10.20 -4.28
CA ARG A 85 9.73 -11.41 -5.09
C ARG A 85 8.78 -12.32 -4.32
N ALA A 86 7.77 -12.77 -5.00
CA ALA A 86 6.79 -13.69 -4.43
C ALA A 86 7.43 -15.05 -4.09
#